data_4915e7820014d0d37ff3df79e9d44629
#
_entry.id   4915e7820014d0d37ff3df79e9d44629
#
_cell.length_a   1.000
_cell.length_b   1.000
_cell.length_c   1.000
_cell.angle_alpha   90.00
_cell.angle_beta   90.00
_cell.angle_gamma   90.00
#
_symmetry.space_group_name_H-M   'P 1'
#
loop_
_entity.id
_entity.type
_entity.pdbx_description
1 polymer ?
#
loop_
_entity_poly.entity_id
_entity_poly.type
_entity_poly.pdbx_seq_one_letter_code
_entity_poly.pdbx_strand_id
1 'polypeptide(L)'
;MNMDSIPRIAPGCRLHPTEEVLLVPEGALQLSGPSREILQRLDGQRSVQAVVEELLQQYPGADAEEVRGDVISLLDRMAERGVVRV
;
A
#
# COMPACT_ATOMS: atom_id res chain seq x y z
N MET A 1 -0.18 -3.19 11.77
CA MET A 1 -1.19 -3.82 10.88
C MET A 1 -0.82 -5.29 10.73
N ASN A 2 -1.77 -6.18 10.59
CA ASN A 2 -1.48 -7.62 10.43
C ASN A 2 -2.03 -8.12 9.09
N MET A 3 -1.80 -9.41 8.80
CA MET A 3 -2.17 -9.98 7.50
C MET A 3 -3.68 -10.03 7.26
N ASP A 4 -4.48 -10.00 8.32
CA ASP A 4 -5.95 -10.01 8.20
C ASP A 4 -6.54 -8.61 8.11
N SER A 5 -5.76 -7.58 8.34
CA SER A 5 -6.22 -6.20 8.23
C SER A 5 -6.67 -5.91 6.80
N ILE A 6 -7.71 -5.08 6.65
CA ILE A 6 -8.21 -4.66 5.35
C ILE A 6 -7.98 -3.16 5.22
N PRO A 7 -6.81 -2.77 4.72
CA PRO A 7 -6.44 -1.36 4.64
C PRO A 7 -7.12 -0.67 3.46
N ARG A 8 -7.29 0.64 3.59
CA ARG A 8 -7.81 1.48 2.51
C ARG A 8 -7.14 2.85 2.57
N ILE A 9 -7.11 3.52 1.43
CA ILE A 9 -6.61 4.89 1.38
C ILE A 9 -7.64 5.79 2.03
N ALA A 10 -7.20 6.68 2.92
CA ALA A 10 -8.07 7.58 3.66
C ALA A 10 -8.82 8.52 2.72
N PRO A 11 -10.06 8.94 3.09
CA PRO A 11 -10.77 9.95 2.30
C PRO A 11 -9.94 11.21 2.14
N GLY A 12 -9.99 11.81 0.95
CA GLY A 12 -9.18 13.00 0.65
C GLY A 12 -7.77 12.71 0.16
N CYS A 13 -7.37 11.44 0.15
CA CYS A 13 -6.08 11.00 -0.39
C CYS A 13 -6.31 10.12 -1.61
N ARG A 14 -5.44 10.23 -2.61
CA ARG A 14 -5.56 9.38 -3.80
C ARG A 14 -4.23 9.31 -4.54
N LEU A 15 -4.05 8.24 -5.29
CA LEU A 15 -2.86 8.10 -6.13
C LEU A 15 -2.97 9.03 -7.34
N HIS A 16 -1.84 9.65 -7.70
CA HIS A 16 -1.77 10.41 -8.94
C HIS A 16 -1.93 9.43 -10.11
N PRO A 17 -2.65 9.81 -11.18
CA PRO A 17 -2.91 8.90 -12.30
C PRO A 17 -1.66 8.38 -13.00
N THR A 18 -0.60 9.18 -13.09
CA THR A 18 0.59 8.83 -13.87
C THR A 18 1.90 8.92 -13.09
N GLU A 19 1.97 9.67 -12.01
CA GLU A 19 3.22 9.88 -11.29
C GLU A 19 3.28 9.07 -10.00
N GLU A 20 4.51 8.84 -9.53
CA GLU A 20 4.77 8.10 -8.28
C GLU A 20 4.53 9.01 -7.08
N VAL A 21 3.28 9.44 -6.92
CA VAL A 21 2.87 10.42 -5.92
C VAL A 21 1.51 10.05 -5.36
N LEU A 22 1.37 10.17 -4.04
CA LEU A 22 0.08 10.07 -3.36
C LEU A 22 -0.38 11.50 -3.04
N LEU A 23 -1.51 11.89 -3.58
CA LEU A 23 -2.10 13.21 -3.32
C LEU A 23 -2.80 13.20 -1.98
N VAL A 24 -2.49 14.18 -1.15
CA VAL A 24 -3.06 14.33 0.19
C VAL A 24 -3.60 15.76 0.34
N PRO A 25 -4.45 16.04 1.34
CA PRO A 25 -5.04 17.38 1.48
C PRO A 25 -4.01 18.51 1.58
N GLU A 26 -2.87 18.28 2.19
CA GLU A 26 -1.83 19.29 2.37
C GLU A 26 -0.83 19.34 1.21
N GLY A 27 -0.96 18.47 0.21
CA GLY A 27 -0.01 18.45 -0.89
C GLY A 27 0.16 17.07 -1.50
N ALA A 28 1.39 16.58 -1.56
CA ALA A 28 1.71 15.31 -2.19
C ALA A 28 2.83 14.60 -1.45
N LEU A 29 2.74 13.27 -1.38
CA LEU A 29 3.80 12.42 -0.83
C LEU A 29 4.50 11.70 -1.97
N GLN A 30 5.80 11.86 -2.06
CA GLN A 30 6.61 11.16 -3.05
C GLN A 30 6.65 9.67 -2.70
N LEU A 31 6.38 8.83 -3.68
CA LEU A 31 6.43 7.38 -3.51
C LEU A 31 7.73 6.83 -4.11
N SER A 32 8.21 5.73 -3.57
CA SER A 32 9.41 5.08 -4.07
C SER A 32 9.25 3.57 -4.00
N GLY A 33 10.05 2.85 -4.79
CA GLY A 33 10.01 1.40 -4.84
C GLY A 33 8.63 0.88 -5.20
N PRO A 34 8.15 -0.16 -4.54
CA PRO A 34 6.85 -0.78 -4.86
C PRO A 34 5.65 -0.07 -4.21
N SER A 35 5.83 1.11 -3.64
CA SER A 35 4.77 1.79 -2.88
C SER A 35 3.50 1.98 -3.69
N ARG A 36 3.62 2.44 -4.93
CA ARG A 36 2.46 2.65 -5.79
C ARG A 36 1.72 1.36 -6.06
N GLU A 37 2.45 0.28 -6.34
CA GLU A 37 1.87 -1.03 -6.59
C GLU A 37 1.05 -1.53 -5.40
N ILE A 38 1.57 -1.30 -4.20
CA ILE A 38 0.88 -1.67 -2.97
C ILE A 38 -0.38 -0.82 -2.78
N LEU A 39 -0.22 0.49 -2.86
CA LEU A 39 -1.32 1.41 -2.59
C LEU A 39 -2.47 1.29 -3.60
N GLN A 40 -2.16 1.02 -4.87
CA GLN A 40 -3.22 0.91 -5.87
C GLN A 40 -4.09 -0.34 -5.69
N ARG A 41 -3.66 -1.30 -4.88
CA ARG A 41 -4.43 -2.50 -4.58
C ARG A 41 -5.37 -2.33 -3.39
N LEU A 42 -5.30 -1.19 -2.70
CA LEU A 42 -6.13 -0.94 -1.52
C LEU A 42 -7.51 -0.47 -1.96
N ASP A 43 -8.49 -1.33 -1.86
CA ASP A 43 -9.88 -1.04 -2.28
C ASP A 43 -10.89 -1.13 -1.14
N GLY A 44 -10.42 -1.32 0.08
CA GLY A 44 -11.30 -1.49 1.23
C GLY A 44 -11.87 -2.89 1.37
N GLN A 45 -11.48 -3.80 0.50
CA GLN A 45 -11.96 -5.20 0.52
C GLN A 45 -10.84 -6.21 0.59
N ARG A 46 -9.67 -5.92 -0.01
CA ARG A 46 -8.52 -6.81 0.04
C ARG A 46 -7.80 -6.70 1.37
N SER A 47 -7.52 -7.87 1.96
CA SER A 47 -6.68 -7.93 3.15
C SER A 47 -5.21 -7.72 2.77
N VAL A 48 -4.36 -7.45 3.77
CA VAL A 48 -2.92 -7.40 3.56
C VAL A 48 -2.43 -8.70 2.93
N GLN A 49 -2.95 -9.84 3.38
CA GLN A 49 -2.63 -11.16 2.81
C GLN A 49 -2.92 -11.19 1.32
N ALA A 50 -4.08 -10.71 0.89
CA ALA A 50 -4.45 -10.69 -0.53
C ALA A 50 -3.51 -9.81 -1.34
N VAL A 51 -3.13 -8.65 -0.81
CA VAL A 51 -2.19 -7.75 -1.48
C VAL A 51 -0.84 -8.43 -1.66
N VAL A 52 -0.34 -9.08 -0.62
CA VAL A 52 0.94 -9.81 -0.68
C VAL A 52 0.88 -10.92 -1.73
N GLU A 53 -0.21 -11.71 -1.72
CA GLU A 53 -0.36 -12.80 -2.69
C GLU A 53 -0.38 -12.30 -4.14
N GLU A 54 -1.07 -11.20 -4.39
CA GLU A 54 -1.08 -10.61 -5.74
C GLU A 54 0.30 -10.13 -6.18
N LEU A 55 1.05 -9.53 -5.27
CA LEU A 55 2.40 -9.10 -5.59
C LEU A 55 3.32 -10.28 -5.86
N LEU A 56 3.17 -11.36 -5.11
CA LEU A 56 3.97 -12.57 -5.34
C LEU A 56 3.64 -13.22 -6.69
N GLN A 57 2.40 -13.14 -7.15
CA GLN A 57 2.01 -13.62 -8.46
C GLN A 57 2.59 -12.74 -9.57
N GLN A 58 2.62 -11.44 -9.36
CA GLN A 58 3.16 -10.50 -10.34
C GLN A 58 4.69 -10.59 -10.43
N TYR A 59 5.35 -10.90 -9.33
CA TYR A 59 6.81 -10.99 -9.25
C TYR A 59 7.21 -12.37 -8.72
N PRO A 60 7.14 -13.42 -9.57
CA PRO A 60 7.33 -14.80 -9.10
C PRO A 60 8.71 -15.10 -8.51
N GLY A 61 9.72 -14.28 -8.80
CA GLY A 61 11.04 -14.44 -8.20
C GLY A 61 11.23 -13.78 -6.86
N ALA A 62 10.21 -13.08 -6.34
CA ALA A 62 10.32 -12.34 -5.10
C ALA A 62 10.24 -13.26 -3.89
N ASP A 63 10.95 -12.88 -2.82
CA ASP A 63 10.93 -13.61 -1.54
C ASP A 63 9.67 -13.23 -0.76
N ALA A 64 8.87 -14.22 -0.39
CA ALA A 64 7.59 -14.00 0.27
C ALA A 64 7.74 -13.28 1.62
N GLU A 65 8.76 -13.63 2.41
CA GLU A 65 9.00 -12.97 3.69
C GLU A 65 9.34 -11.50 3.52
N GLU A 66 10.16 -11.20 2.53
CA GLU A 66 10.57 -9.84 2.21
C GLU A 66 9.38 -8.99 1.76
N VAL A 67 8.56 -9.55 0.86
CA VAL A 67 7.36 -8.86 0.37
C VAL A 67 6.39 -8.58 1.52
N ARG A 68 6.16 -9.57 2.38
CA ARG A 68 5.30 -9.39 3.55
C ARG A 68 5.80 -8.25 4.44
N GLY A 69 7.09 -8.27 4.75
CA GLY A 69 7.70 -7.24 5.59
C GLY A 69 7.60 -5.85 4.97
N ASP A 70 7.87 -5.74 3.68
CA ASP A 70 7.81 -4.48 2.97
C ASP A 70 6.39 -3.91 2.93
N VAL A 71 5.39 -4.76 2.67
CA VAL A 71 3.99 -4.32 2.63
C VAL A 71 3.55 -3.83 4.01
N ILE A 72 3.79 -4.61 5.06
CA ILE A 72 3.41 -4.23 6.42
C ILE A 72 4.11 -2.93 6.83
N SER A 73 5.41 -2.83 6.58
CA SER A 73 6.19 -1.65 6.93
C SER A 73 5.66 -0.39 6.24
N LEU A 74 5.39 -0.49 4.94
CA LEU A 74 4.85 0.65 4.20
C LEU A 74 3.48 1.06 4.73
N LEU A 75 2.59 0.09 4.92
CA LEU A 75 1.23 0.37 5.37
C LEU A 75 1.21 0.95 6.78
N ASP A 76 2.09 0.47 7.66
CA ASP A 76 2.19 1.02 9.01
C ASP A 76 2.66 2.48 8.98
N ARG A 77 3.65 2.80 8.14
CA ARG A 77 4.11 4.18 7.99
C ARG A 77 3.02 5.09 7.44
N MET A 78 2.26 4.58 6.46
CA MET A 78 1.17 5.35 5.87
C MET A 78 0.02 5.54 6.86
N ALA A 79 -0.24 4.53 7.70
CA ALA A 79 -1.26 4.63 8.76
C ALA A 79 -0.86 5.68 9.80
N GLU A 80 0.42 5.74 10.16
CA GLU A 80 0.92 6.77 11.09
C GLU A 80 0.72 8.18 10.54
N ARG A 81 0.83 8.34 9.23
CA ARG A 81 0.59 9.63 8.57
C ARG A 81 -0.90 9.93 8.36
N GLY A 82 -1.77 8.98 8.66
CA GLY A 82 -3.21 9.15 8.48
C GLY A 82 -3.69 9.01 7.04
N VAL A 83 -2.85 8.54 6.12
CA VAL A 83 -3.23 8.38 4.71
C VAL A 83 -3.73 7.00 4.37
N VAL A 84 -3.57 6.04 5.28
CA VAL A 84 -4.14 4.69 5.15
C VAL A 84 -4.90 4.39 6.44
N ARG A 85 -6.05 3.73 6.32
CA ARG A 85 -6.90 3.32 7.45
C ARG A 85 -7.25 1.84 7.35
N VAL A 86 -7.57 1.26 8.48
CA VAL A 86 -8.11 -0.10 8.56
C VAL A 86 -9.52 -0.10 9.10
#